data_e1f42e5b166412a146e9efde7493304f
#
_entry.id   e1f42e5b166412a146e9efde7493304f
#
_cell.length_a   1.000
_cell.length_b   1.000
_cell.length_c   1.000
_cell.angle_alpha   90.00
_cell.angle_beta   90.00
_cell.angle_gamma   90.00
#
_symmetry.space_group_name_H-M   'P 1'
#
loop_
_entity.id
_entity.type
_entity.pdbx_description
1 polymer ?
#
loop_
_entity_poly.entity_id
_entity_poly.type
_entity_poly.pdbx_seq_one_letter_code
_entity_poly.pdbx_strand_id
1 'polypeptide(L)'
;MKRLIYIIPVTAIGLLTLVGCNSDQKSTTQTPATTQTTGGTTASKTPGTTQGGFAPLVSVVSNTKTAVQAGNFDKAQQEFNKFENSWSKVEDGVKTKSSKTYNVIEDTATQVKGALKAKDKAKALKGLQTLDTNIATVSKG
;
A
#
# COMPACT_ATOMS: atom_id res chain seq x y z
N MET A 1 40.97 -12.65 10.44
CA MET A 1 40.06 -11.71 11.07
C MET A 1 40.51 -10.28 10.72
N LYS A 2 40.08 -9.75 9.63
CA LYS A 2 40.39 -8.37 9.19
C LYS A 2 39.10 -7.61 9.04
N ARG A 3 38.81 -6.70 9.95
CA ARG A 3 37.68 -5.76 9.90
C ARG A 3 38.03 -4.66 8.92
N LEU A 4 37.41 -4.63 7.75
CA LEU A 4 37.50 -3.50 6.84
C LEU A 4 36.42 -2.50 7.24
N ILE A 5 36.85 -1.42 7.85
CA ILE A 5 36.02 -0.24 8.14
C ILE A 5 36.03 0.59 6.87
N TYR A 6 34.91 0.61 6.15
CA TYR A 6 34.72 1.54 5.03
C TYR A 6 34.15 2.85 5.57
N ILE A 7 34.98 3.86 5.63
CA ILE A 7 34.61 5.26 5.89
C ILE A 7 34.19 5.84 4.56
N ILE A 8 32.91 6.20 4.42
CA ILE A 8 32.39 6.92 3.25
C ILE A 8 32.32 8.39 3.61
N PRO A 9 32.96 9.28 2.81
CA PRO A 9 32.90 10.71 3.07
C PRO A 9 31.54 11.30 2.69
N VAL A 10 31.03 12.13 3.58
CA VAL A 10 29.88 12.99 3.39
C VAL A 10 30.26 14.08 2.39
N THR A 11 29.58 14.15 1.26
CA THR A 11 29.66 15.30 0.35
C THR A 11 28.36 16.08 0.43
N ALA A 12 28.42 17.21 1.08
CA ALA A 12 27.39 18.25 1.06
C ALA A 12 27.63 19.16 -0.15
N ILE A 13 26.62 19.46 -0.93
CA ILE A 13 26.47 20.56 -1.90
C ILE A 13 25.02 20.45 -2.37
N GLY A 14 24.19 21.48 -2.48
CA GLY A 14 24.28 22.93 -2.42
C GLY A 14 22.88 23.46 -2.60
N LEU A 15 22.61 24.62 -2.02
CA LEU A 15 21.42 25.46 -2.15
C LEU A 15 21.17 25.86 -3.61
N LEU A 16 19.92 25.77 -4.06
CA LEU A 16 19.42 26.64 -5.12
C LEU A 16 18.04 27.15 -4.72
N THR A 17 18.07 28.39 -4.25
CA THR A 17 16.91 29.26 -4.12
C THR A 17 16.53 29.79 -5.49
N LEU A 18 15.28 29.67 -5.89
CA LEU A 18 14.67 30.45 -6.95
C LEU A 18 13.36 31.04 -6.43
N VAL A 19 13.47 32.34 -6.13
CA VAL A 19 12.39 33.28 -5.92
C VAL A 19 11.87 33.70 -7.30
N GLY A 20 10.57 33.79 -7.45
CA GLY A 20 9.93 34.32 -8.66
C GLY A 20 8.43 34.42 -8.45
N CYS A 21 7.97 35.46 -7.82
CA CYS A 21 7.04 36.55 -8.21
C CYS A 21 5.82 36.12 -9.00
N ASN A 22 4.68 36.16 -8.34
CA ASN A 22 3.69 37.26 -8.34
C ASN A 22 3.00 37.50 -9.68
N SER A 23 1.71 37.30 -9.72
CA SER A 23 0.76 38.21 -10.34
C SER A 23 -0.65 37.90 -9.92
N ASP A 24 -1.23 38.81 -9.20
CA ASP A 24 -2.66 38.99 -8.97
C ASP A 24 -3.43 39.13 -10.30
N GLN A 25 -4.58 38.50 -10.38
CA GLN A 25 -5.73 39.11 -11.06
C GLN A 25 -7.07 38.55 -10.59
N LYS A 26 -7.74 39.35 -9.98
CA LYS A 26 -9.05 39.68 -9.49
C LYS A 26 -10.20 39.35 -10.46
N SER A 27 -11.24 38.79 -9.89
CA SER A 27 -12.68 38.91 -10.20
C SER A 27 -13.21 38.53 -11.59
N THR A 28 -14.17 37.64 -11.62
CA THR A 28 -15.60 38.01 -11.74
C THR A 28 -16.52 36.81 -11.50
N THR A 29 -17.50 37.06 -10.67
CA THR A 29 -18.76 36.35 -10.42
C THR A 29 -19.45 35.88 -11.70
N GLN A 30 -19.88 34.61 -11.72
CA GLN A 30 -21.19 34.23 -12.25
C GLN A 30 -21.51 32.76 -11.87
N THR A 31 -22.45 32.59 -10.96
CA THR A 31 -23.36 31.46 -10.87
C THR A 31 -24.49 31.75 -11.87
N PRO A 32 -25.08 30.79 -12.61
CA PRO A 32 -26.02 29.89 -11.95
C PRO A 32 -26.17 28.48 -12.54
N ALA A 33 -26.90 27.71 -11.78
CA ALA A 33 -27.87 26.66 -12.13
C ALA A 33 -27.38 25.24 -12.33
N THR A 34 -27.52 24.47 -11.29
CA THR A 34 -28.44 23.29 -11.17
C THR A 34 -28.40 22.29 -12.32
N THR A 35 -27.81 21.14 -12.04
CA THR A 35 -28.48 19.88 -12.35
C THR A 35 -28.09 18.85 -11.28
N GLN A 36 -28.98 18.60 -10.34
CA GLN A 36 -29.02 17.41 -9.52
C GLN A 36 -29.12 16.20 -10.43
N THR A 37 -28.18 15.30 -10.32
CA THR A 37 -28.45 13.89 -10.61
C THR A 37 -28.12 13.11 -9.35
N THR A 38 -29.15 12.90 -8.59
CA THR A 38 -29.31 11.89 -7.57
C THR A 38 -29.01 10.53 -8.18
N GLY A 39 -27.86 9.98 -7.86
CA GLY A 39 -27.53 8.58 -8.02
C GLY A 39 -27.18 8.02 -6.66
N GLY A 40 -28.19 7.85 -5.83
CA GLY A 40 -28.07 7.05 -4.62
C GLY A 40 -27.76 5.63 -5.01
N THR A 41 -26.53 5.20 -4.83
CA THR A 41 -26.20 3.78 -4.81
C THR A 41 -26.27 3.33 -3.38
N THR A 42 -27.45 2.88 -3.02
CA THR A 42 -27.72 2.06 -1.86
C THR A 42 -26.68 0.95 -1.80
N ALA A 43 -25.86 0.95 -0.74
CA ALA A 43 -25.00 -0.17 -0.41
C ALA A 43 -25.89 -1.38 -0.12
N SER A 44 -26.15 -2.16 -1.13
CA SER A 44 -26.76 -3.48 -0.99
C SER A 44 -25.72 -4.36 -0.32
N LYS A 45 -25.93 -4.64 0.96
CA LYS A 45 -25.27 -5.75 1.65
C LYS A 45 -25.78 -7.03 1.01
N THR A 46 -25.09 -7.51 0.01
CA THR A 46 -25.24 -8.89 -0.45
C THR A 46 -24.21 -9.72 0.31
N PRO A 47 -24.61 -10.69 1.10
CA PRO A 47 -23.69 -11.69 1.65
C PRO A 47 -23.37 -12.65 0.49
N GLY A 48 -22.17 -12.57 -0.03
CA GLY A 48 -21.71 -13.55 -1.01
C GLY A 48 -21.09 -12.94 -2.25
N THR A 49 -19.89 -12.45 -2.11
CA THR A 49 -18.86 -12.63 -3.16
C THR A 49 -17.50 -12.32 -2.55
N THR A 50 -16.80 -13.33 -2.17
CA THR A 50 -15.46 -13.31 -1.56
C THR A 50 -14.43 -12.55 -2.44
N GLN A 51 -14.69 -12.43 -3.75
CA GLN A 51 -13.79 -11.75 -4.70
C GLN A 51 -13.70 -10.24 -4.51
N GLY A 52 -14.79 -9.54 -4.18
CA GLY A 52 -14.79 -8.08 -4.02
C GLY A 52 -14.01 -7.59 -2.80
N GLY A 53 -13.95 -8.41 -1.74
CA GLY A 53 -13.25 -8.07 -0.50
C GLY A 53 -11.72 -8.12 -0.61
N PHE A 54 -11.19 -8.90 -1.56
CA PHE A 54 -9.73 -9.05 -1.75
C PHE A 54 -9.09 -7.99 -2.64
N ALA A 55 -9.85 -7.28 -3.46
CA ALA A 55 -9.32 -6.25 -4.36
C ALA A 55 -8.49 -5.16 -3.64
N PRO A 56 -8.91 -4.63 -2.49
CA PRO A 56 -8.09 -3.68 -1.73
C PRO A 56 -6.77 -4.29 -1.25
N LEU A 57 -6.75 -5.55 -0.83
CA LEU A 57 -5.52 -6.25 -0.41
C LEU A 57 -4.53 -6.41 -1.57
N VAL A 58 -5.01 -6.84 -2.72
CA VAL A 58 -4.19 -6.97 -3.95
C VAL A 58 -3.59 -5.61 -4.31
N SER A 59 -4.37 -4.54 -4.23
CA SER A 59 -3.90 -3.17 -4.50
C SER A 59 -2.81 -2.73 -3.52
N VAL A 60 -3.00 -2.99 -2.22
CA VAL A 60 -2.00 -2.67 -1.18
C VAL A 60 -0.69 -3.41 -1.44
N VAL A 61 -0.74 -4.72 -1.70
CA VAL A 61 0.45 -5.54 -1.99
C VAL A 61 1.17 -5.03 -3.24
N SER A 62 0.44 -4.75 -4.31
CA SER A 62 0.99 -4.23 -5.58
C SER A 62 1.66 -2.86 -5.41
N ASN A 63 0.97 -1.92 -4.75
CA ASN A 63 1.51 -0.57 -4.50
C ASN A 63 2.75 -0.61 -3.61
N THR A 64 2.73 -1.44 -2.56
CA THR A 64 3.89 -1.66 -1.70
C THR A 64 5.06 -2.24 -2.48
N LYS A 65 4.82 -3.24 -3.33
CA LYS A 65 5.85 -3.86 -4.18
C LYS A 65 6.49 -2.83 -5.12
N THR A 66 5.69 -1.99 -5.75
CA THR A 66 6.17 -0.90 -6.62
C THR A 66 7.06 0.07 -5.85
N ALA A 67 6.64 0.49 -4.65
CA ALA A 67 7.43 1.39 -3.81
C ALA A 67 8.77 0.76 -3.35
N VAL A 68 8.76 -0.54 -2.99
CA VAL A 68 9.98 -1.28 -2.63
C VAL A 68 10.93 -1.43 -3.82
N GLN A 69 10.40 -1.70 -5.01
CA GLN A 69 11.20 -1.78 -6.23
C GLN A 69 11.91 -0.47 -6.54
N ALA A 70 11.22 0.66 -6.34
CA ALA A 70 11.77 2.00 -6.46
C ALA A 70 12.72 2.41 -5.32
N GLY A 71 12.89 1.56 -4.28
CA GLY A 71 13.71 1.89 -3.10
C GLY A 71 13.06 2.88 -2.14
N ASN A 72 11.80 3.23 -2.34
CA ASN A 72 11.07 4.17 -1.50
C ASN A 72 10.38 3.43 -0.34
N PHE A 73 11.16 3.13 0.70
CA PHE A 73 10.66 2.36 1.85
C PHE A 73 9.66 3.12 2.72
N ASP A 74 9.74 4.44 2.78
CA ASP A 74 8.79 5.25 3.54
C ASP A 74 7.39 5.18 2.90
N LYS A 75 7.32 5.32 1.58
CA LYS A 75 6.08 5.09 0.83
C LYS A 75 5.61 3.64 0.95
N ALA A 76 6.51 2.67 0.86
CA ALA A 76 6.17 1.26 1.01
C ALA A 76 5.53 0.96 2.37
N GLN A 77 6.05 1.53 3.46
CA GLN A 77 5.46 1.41 4.80
C GLN A 77 4.08 2.06 4.86
N GLN A 78 3.91 3.26 4.30
CA GLN A 78 2.60 3.94 4.25
C GLN A 78 1.56 3.11 3.50
N GLU A 79 1.91 2.53 2.35
CA GLU A 79 1.01 1.66 1.60
C GLU A 79 0.70 0.38 2.38
N PHE A 80 1.71 -0.26 2.96
CA PHE A 80 1.53 -1.51 3.69
C PHE A 80 0.73 -1.36 4.99
N ASN A 81 0.75 -0.18 5.62
CA ASN A 81 -0.09 0.10 6.80
C ASN A 81 -1.60 -0.03 6.51
N LYS A 82 -2.01 0.04 5.25
CA LYS A 82 -3.42 -0.18 4.84
C LYS A 82 -3.80 -1.67 4.80
N PHE A 83 -2.82 -2.57 4.92
CA PHE A 83 -3.02 -4.02 4.84
C PHE A 83 -3.98 -4.50 5.92
N GLU A 84 -3.75 -4.16 7.17
CA GLU A 84 -4.57 -4.56 8.33
C GLU A 84 -6.05 -4.18 8.15
N ASN A 85 -6.32 -2.93 7.71
CA ASN A 85 -7.68 -2.46 7.49
C ASN A 85 -8.40 -3.20 6.36
N SER A 86 -7.65 -3.74 5.40
CA SER A 86 -8.20 -4.51 4.29
C SER A 86 -8.32 -5.99 4.65
N TRP A 87 -7.36 -6.49 5.42
CA TRP A 87 -7.30 -7.88 5.88
C TRP A 87 -8.42 -8.21 6.85
N SER A 88 -8.67 -7.36 7.85
CA SER A 88 -9.73 -7.54 8.84
C SER A 88 -11.13 -7.73 8.25
N LYS A 89 -11.35 -7.34 7.00
CA LYS A 89 -12.63 -7.52 6.32
C LYS A 89 -12.83 -8.90 5.73
N VAL A 90 -11.76 -9.66 5.55
CA VAL A 90 -11.78 -10.97 4.86
C VAL A 90 -11.17 -12.10 5.67
N GLU A 91 -10.41 -11.79 6.74
CA GLU A 91 -9.63 -12.76 7.51
C GLU A 91 -10.47 -13.90 8.10
N ASP A 92 -11.66 -13.62 8.62
CA ASP A 92 -12.56 -14.64 9.16
C ASP A 92 -13.00 -15.63 8.09
N GLY A 93 -13.30 -15.13 6.89
CA GLY A 93 -13.62 -15.97 5.75
C GLY A 93 -12.44 -16.82 5.29
N VAL A 94 -11.24 -16.28 5.31
CA VAL A 94 -10.00 -17.00 4.99
C VAL A 94 -9.73 -18.08 6.04
N LYS A 95 -9.83 -17.73 7.32
CA LYS A 95 -9.61 -18.63 8.44
C LYS A 95 -10.57 -19.83 8.40
N THR A 96 -11.84 -19.56 8.08
CA THR A 96 -12.88 -20.61 7.95
C THR A 96 -12.58 -21.55 6.77
N LYS A 97 -12.10 -21.00 5.64
CA LYS A 97 -11.75 -21.79 4.46
C LYS A 97 -10.45 -22.57 4.63
N SER A 98 -9.43 -21.94 5.21
CA SER A 98 -8.10 -22.52 5.38
C SER A 98 -7.32 -21.82 6.49
N SER A 99 -7.36 -22.39 7.68
CA SER A 99 -6.54 -21.93 8.81
C SER A 99 -5.04 -21.92 8.48
N LYS A 100 -4.58 -22.85 7.65
CA LYS A 100 -3.18 -22.89 7.19
C LYS A 100 -2.84 -21.64 6.38
N THR A 101 -3.66 -21.27 5.41
CA THR A 101 -3.42 -20.10 4.56
C THR A 101 -3.57 -18.81 5.36
N TYR A 102 -4.53 -18.75 6.28
CA TYR A 102 -4.66 -17.66 7.24
C TYR A 102 -3.34 -17.41 7.99
N ASN A 103 -2.79 -18.43 8.64
CA ASN A 103 -1.53 -18.32 9.39
C ASN A 103 -0.36 -17.88 8.49
N VAL A 104 -0.27 -18.41 7.27
CA VAL A 104 0.78 -18.01 6.32
C VAL A 104 0.67 -16.54 5.95
N ILE A 105 -0.53 -16.01 5.76
CA ILE A 105 -0.74 -14.59 5.42
C ILE A 105 -0.34 -13.71 6.61
N GLU A 106 -0.77 -14.03 7.83
CA GLU A 106 -0.43 -13.31 9.05
C GLU A 106 1.09 -13.25 9.30
N ASP A 107 1.74 -14.41 9.27
CA ASP A 107 3.18 -14.52 9.49
C ASP A 107 3.95 -13.74 8.42
N THR A 108 3.51 -13.85 7.16
CA THR A 108 4.15 -13.16 6.03
C THR A 108 3.95 -11.66 6.12
N ALA A 109 2.75 -11.18 6.51
CA ALA A 109 2.49 -9.76 6.71
C ALA A 109 3.41 -9.16 7.78
N THR A 110 3.58 -9.89 8.90
CA THR A 110 4.52 -9.51 9.96
C THR A 110 5.97 -9.45 9.46
N GLN A 111 6.40 -10.44 8.66
CA GLN A 111 7.73 -10.45 8.05
C GLN A 111 7.94 -9.28 7.08
N VAL A 112 6.96 -8.96 6.24
CA VAL A 112 7.01 -7.81 5.32
C VAL A 112 7.16 -6.53 6.11
N LYS A 113 6.35 -6.32 7.16
CA LYS A 113 6.42 -5.14 8.03
C LYS A 113 7.82 -4.96 8.65
N GLY A 114 8.42 -6.06 9.12
CA GLY A 114 9.80 -6.08 9.61
C GLY A 114 10.83 -5.74 8.54
N ALA A 115 10.72 -6.34 7.35
CA ALA A 115 11.62 -6.11 6.23
C ALA A 115 11.56 -4.65 5.72
N LEU A 116 10.37 -4.06 5.66
CA LEU A 116 10.17 -2.65 5.28
C LEU A 116 10.85 -1.70 6.27
N LYS A 117 10.70 -1.94 7.58
CA LYS A 117 11.38 -1.16 8.64
C LYS A 117 12.90 -1.29 8.54
N ALA A 118 13.39 -2.49 8.25
CA ALA A 118 14.82 -2.75 8.07
C ALA A 118 15.36 -2.28 6.71
N LYS A 119 14.50 -1.79 5.82
CA LYS A 119 14.82 -1.41 4.43
C LYS A 119 15.48 -2.57 3.66
N ASP A 120 15.11 -3.81 4.01
CA ASP A 120 15.58 -5.03 3.35
C ASP A 120 14.71 -5.31 2.11
N LYS A 121 15.19 -4.85 0.96
CA LYS A 121 14.48 -4.97 -0.33
C LYS A 121 14.19 -6.42 -0.71
N ALA A 122 15.16 -7.30 -0.52
CA ALA A 122 15.03 -8.70 -0.94
C ALA A 122 13.97 -9.44 -0.12
N LYS A 123 14.01 -9.29 1.21
CA LYS A 123 13.02 -9.90 2.11
C LYS A 123 11.62 -9.29 1.90
N ALA A 124 11.54 -7.97 1.73
CA ALA A 124 10.26 -7.31 1.48
C ALA A 124 9.61 -7.82 0.19
N LEU A 125 10.34 -7.88 -0.92
CA LEU A 125 9.83 -8.38 -2.20
C LEU A 125 9.42 -9.85 -2.13
N LYS A 126 10.20 -10.70 -1.45
CA LYS A 126 9.86 -12.12 -1.25
C LYS A 126 8.57 -12.27 -0.45
N GLY A 127 8.43 -11.55 0.65
CA GLY A 127 7.22 -11.57 1.46
C GLY A 127 6.00 -11.07 0.69
N LEU A 128 6.12 -9.96 -0.03
CA LEU A 128 5.03 -9.42 -0.87
C LEU A 128 4.60 -10.39 -1.97
N GLN A 129 5.55 -11.14 -2.56
CA GLN A 129 5.22 -12.19 -3.54
C GLN A 129 4.46 -13.35 -2.88
N THR A 130 4.84 -13.74 -1.67
CA THR A 130 4.14 -14.79 -0.91
C THR A 130 2.71 -14.33 -0.54
N LEU A 131 2.52 -13.08 -0.10
CA LEU A 131 1.20 -12.52 0.17
C LEU A 131 0.33 -12.54 -1.09
N ASP A 132 0.86 -12.05 -2.22
CA ASP A 132 0.14 -12.00 -3.49
C ASP A 132 -0.38 -13.38 -3.91
N THR A 133 0.50 -14.40 -3.85
CA THR A 133 0.15 -15.79 -4.18
C THR A 133 -0.94 -16.36 -3.26
N ASN A 134 -0.82 -16.16 -1.94
CA ASN A 134 -1.78 -16.71 -0.99
C ASN A 134 -3.14 -15.98 -1.07
N ILE A 135 -3.14 -14.65 -1.22
CA ILE A 135 -4.36 -13.86 -1.42
C ILE A 135 -5.06 -14.29 -2.71
N ALA A 136 -4.32 -14.46 -3.81
CA ALA A 136 -4.87 -14.93 -5.07
C ALA A 136 -5.47 -16.34 -4.96
N THR A 137 -4.87 -17.21 -4.16
CA THR A 137 -5.37 -18.58 -3.93
C THR A 137 -6.71 -18.57 -3.17
N VAL A 138 -6.81 -17.82 -2.07
CA VAL A 138 -8.03 -17.78 -1.25
C VAL A 138 -9.16 -16.95 -1.87
N SER A 139 -8.83 -16.04 -2.78
CA SER A 139 -9.83 -15.24 -3.48
C SER A 139 -10.58 -16.01 -4.57
N LYS A 140 -10.00 -17.10 -5.08
CA LYS A 140 -10.57 -17.92 -6.16
C LYS A 140 -11.40 -19.11 -5.65
N GLY A 141 -11.20 -19.54 -4.43
CA GLY A 141 -11.93 -20.66 -3.78
C GLY A 141 -12.99 -20.17 -2.82
#